data_cff448667391deae4ed80a274822ba6b
#
_entry.id   cff448667391deae4ed80a274822ba6b
#
_cell.length_a   1.000
_cell.length_b   1.000
_cell.length_c   1.000
_cell.angle_alpha   90.00
_cell.angle_beta   90.00
_cell.angle_gamma   90.00
#
_symmetry.space_group_name_H-M   'P 1'
#
loop_
_entity.id
_entity.type
_entity.pdbx_description
1 polymer ?
#
loop_
_entity_poly.entity_id
_entity_poly.type
_entity_poly.pdbx_seq_one_letter_code
_entity_poly.pdbx_strand_id
1 'polypeptide(L)'
;MQPSNTELILIRVTGEDRPGLTASVTEILAKYDATILDIGQADIHNTLSLGILFKSEERHSGFIMKELLFKASSLGVTIRFEPITTEQYENWVGMQGKNRYILTVLGRKLSARQISAATSILAEQGMNCLLYTSDAA
;
A
#
# COMPACT_ATOMS: atom_id res chain seq x y z
N MET A 1 9.78 31.71 -12.68
CA MET A 1 8.83 30.73 -12.11
C MET A 1 9.62 29.61 -11.49
N GLN A 2 9.58 29.47 -10.18
CA GLN A 2 10.25 28.35 -9.53
C GLN A 2 9.44 27.09 -9.75
N PRO A 3 10.08 25.96 -10.10
CA PRO A 3 9.36 24.71 -10.15
C PRO A 3 8.80 24.37 -8.76
N SER A 4 7.56 23.93 -8.73
CA SER A 4 6.97 23.47 -7.48
C SER A 4 7.72 22.23 -6.99
N ASN A 5 8.24 22.28 -5.78
CA ASN A 5 8.86 21.13 -5.16
C ASN A 5 7.78 20.14 -4.76
N THR A 6 7.95 18.90 -5.17
CA THR A 6 7.05 17.82 -4.82
C THR A 6 7.78 16.77 -4.01
N GLU A 7 7.06 16.10 -3.13
CA GLU A 7 7.56 15.01 -2.31
C GLU A 7 6.75 13.76 -2.58
N LEU A 8 7.42 12.63 -2.47
CA LEU A 8 6.81 11.31 -2.53
C LEU A 8 6.79 10.73 -1.12
N ILE A 9 5.63 10.36 -0.65
CA ILE A 9 5.45 9.82 0.70
C ILE A 9 4.64 8.53 0.63
N LEU A 10 5.16 7.50 1.27
CA LEU A 10 4.43 6.26 1.49
C LEU A 10 3.81 6.31 2.88
N ILE A 11 2.51 6.14 2.96
CA ILE A 11 1.83 5.97 4.24
C ILE A 11 1.41 4.53 4.42
N ARG A 12 1.53 4.03 5.64
CA ARG A 12 1.07 2.71 6.03
C ARG A 12 0.13 2.86 7.21
N VAL A 13 -1.10 2.39 7.05
CA VAL A 13 -2.14 2.44 8.08
C VAL A 13 -2.48 1.02 8.47
N THR A 14 -2.42 0.73 9.77
CA THR A 14 -2.76 -0.57 10.31
C THR A 14 -3.71 -0.43 11.49
N GLY A 15 -4.64 -1.34 11.61
CA GLY A 15 -5.59 -1.35 12.72
C GLY A 15 -6.80 -2.19 12.42
N GLU A 16 -7.78 -2.12 13.31
CA GLU A 16 -9.03 -2.80 13.13
C GLU A 16 -9.80 -2.18 11.96
N ASP A 17 -10.28 -3.03 11.06
CA ASP A 17 -11.04 -2.59 9.90
C ASP A 17 -12.40 -2.03 10.33
N ARG A 18 -12.77 -0.92 9.71
CA ARG A 18 -14.08 -0.30 9.90
C ARG A 18 -14.49 0.43 8.63
N PRO A 19 -15.80 0.53 8.35
CA PRO A 19 -16.28 1.28 7.19
C PRO A 19 -15.80 2.72 7.22
N GLY A 20 -15.36 3.23 6.08
CA GLY A 20 -14.99 4.63 5.91
C GLY A 20 -13.54 4.97 6.24
N LEU A 21 -12.73 4.00 6.69
CA LEU A 21 -11.33 4.28 7.03
C LEU A 21 -10.53 4.77 5.80
N THR A 22 -10.60 4.03 4.72
CA THR A 22 -9.91 4.41 3.47
C THR A 22 -10.47 5.70 2.90
N ALA A 23 -11.79 5.88 2.97
CA ALA A 23 -12.43 7.13 2.53
C ALA A 23 -11.93 8.34 3.32
N SER A 24 -11.80 8.22 4.63
CA SER A 24 -11.29 9.29 5.49
C SER A 24 -9.85 9.68 5.15
N VAL A 25 -9.01 8.69 4.91
CA VAL A 25 -7.60 8.92 4.55
C VAL A 25 -7.49 9.59 3.18
N THR A 26 -8.17 9.06 2.19
CA THR A 26 -8.11 9.60 0.82
C THR A 26 -8.75 10.98 0.72
N GLU A 27 -9.75 11.27 1.53
CA GLU A 27 -10.37 12.59 1.59
C GLU A 27 -9.37 13.66 2.02
N ILE A 28 -8.53 13.36 3.00
CA ILE A 28 -7.46 14.28 3.42
C ILE A 28 -6.46 14.52 2.29
N LEU A 29 -6.07 13.46 1.58
CA LEU A 29 -5.17 13.59 0.43
C LEU A 29 -5.80 14.45 -0.68
N ALA A 30 -7.09 14.26 -0.93
CA ALA A 30 -7.84 15.02 -1.94
C ALA A 30 -7.92 16.50 -1.58
N LYS A 31 -8.06 16.83 -0.31
CA LYS A 31 -8.13 18.22 0.17
C LYS A 31 -6.90 19.04 -0.23
N TYR A 32 -5.74 18.39 -0.32
CA TYR A 32 -4.48 19.04 -0.67
C TYR A 32 -4.02 18.70 -2.09
N ASP A 33 -4.91 18.21 -2.93
CA ASP A 33 -4.63 17.85 -4.32
C ASP A 33 -3.45 16.89 -4.49
N ALA A 34 -3.25 16.01 -3.52
CA ALA A 34 -2.21 14.98 -3.63
C ALA A 34 -2.57 13.97 -4.73
N THR A 35 -1.56 13.50 -5.43
CA THR A 35 -1.73 12.50 -6.49
C THR A 35 -1.39 11.13 -5.93
N ILE A 36 -2.32 10.19 -6.00
CA ILE A 36 -2.08 8.81 -5.58
C ILE A 36 -1.37 8.07 -6.72
N LEU A 37 -0.19 7.55 -6.41
CA LEU A 37 0.65 6.82 -7.37
C LEU A 37 0.45 5.31 -7.24
N ASP A 38 0.17 4.84 -6.03
CA ASP A 38 -0.10 3.43 -5.77
C ASP A 38 -0.95 3.31 -4.51
N ILE A 39 -1.82 2.33 -4.48
CA ILE A 39 -2.65 2.06 -3.32
C ILE A 39 -2.89 0.55 -3.20
N GLY A 40 -2.68 0.02 -2.01
CA GLY A 40 -2.91 -1.38 -1.72
C GLY A 40 -3.58 -1.54 -0.37
N GLN A 41 -4.53 -2.44 -0.30
CA GLN A 41 -5.27 -2.70 0.93
C GLN A 41 -5.42 -4.21 1.11
N ALA A 42 -5.17 -4.68 2.32
CA ALA A 42 -5.40 -6.06 2.69
C ALA A 42 -6.13 -6.10 4.03
N ASP A 43 -7.04 -7.05 4.14
CA ASP A 43 -7.81 -7.28 5.36
C ASP A 43 -7.66 -8.74 5.72
N ILE A 44 -7.02 -9.03 6.86
CA ILE A 44 -6.83 -10.38 7.38
C ILE A 44 -7.32 -10.41 8.81
N HIS A 45 -8.32 -11.24 9.07
CA HIS A 45 -8.90 -11.40 10.40
C HIS A 45 -9.30 -10.05 11.03
N ASN A 46 -10.03 -9.25 10.27
CA ASN A 46 -10.51 -7.92 10.69
C ASN A 46 -9.38 -6.91 10.98
N THR A 47 -8.16 -7.21 10.55
CA THR A 47 -7.05 -6.27 10.66
C THR A 47 -6.73 -5.71 9.29
N LEU A 48 -6.89 -4.40 9.15
CA LEU A 48 -6.62 -3.69 7.91
C LEU A 48 -5.15 -3.29 7.82
N SER A 49 -4.58 -3.49 6.66
CA SER A 49 -3.29 -2.91 6.27
C SER A 49 -3.52 -2.11 4.99
N LEU A 50 -3.33 -0.80 5.06
CA LEU A 50 -3.51 0.10 3.93
C LEU A 50 -2.18 0.79 3.64
N GLY A 51 -1.72 0.68 2.40
CA GLY A 51 -0.54 1.39 1.93
C GLY A 51 -0.92 2.34 0.81
N ILE A 52 -0.48 3.58 0.89
CA ILE A 52 -0.70 4.57 -0.17
C ILE A 52 0.60 5.30 -0.43
N LEU A 53 1.06 5.24 -1.68
CA LEU A 53 2.15 6.07 -2.16
C LEU A 53 1.55 7.28 -2.86
N PHE A 54 1.87 8.47 -2.40
CA PHE A 54 1.33 9.68 -2.99
C PHE A 54 2.40 10.73 -3.21
N LYS A 55 2.12 11.62 -4.12
CA LYS A 55 2.92 12.79 -4.42
C LYS A 55 2.15 14.04 -3.99
N SER A 56 2.80 14.92 -3.26
CA SER A 56 2.21 16.19 -2.87
C SER A 56 3.22 17.33 -3.04
N GLU A 57 2.72 18.55 -3.08
CA GLU A 57 3.60 19.71 -2.99
C GLU A 57 4.24 19.74 -1.60
N GLU A 58 5.52 20.05 -1.55
CA GLU A 58 6.28 20.08 -0.30
C GLU A 58 5.61 21.01 0.74
N ARG A 59 5.05 22.11 0.31
CA ARG A 59 4.35 23.06 1.19
C ARG A 59 3.12 22.46 1.88
N HIS A 60 2.53 21.41 1.29
CA HIS A 60 1.34 20.74 1.83
C HIS A 60 1.66 19.54 2.70
N SER A 61 2.85 18.98 2.56
CA SER A 61 3.20 17.69 3.20
C SER A 61 3.02 17.72 4.71
N GLY A 62 3.45 18.79 5.37
CA GLY A 62 3.32 18.93 6.82
C GLY A 62 1.87 18.93 7.27
N PHE A 63 1.00 19.63 6.54
CA PHE A 63 -0.43 19.69 6.85
C PHE A 63 -1.09 18.33 6.63
N ILE A 64 -0.74 17.63 5.55
CA ILE A 64 -1.26 16.30 5.26
C ILE A 64 -0.89 15.34 6.39
N MET A 65 0.37 15.29 6.77
CA MET A 65 0.83 14.39 7.83
C MET A 65 0.15 14.69 9.16
N LYS A 66 -0.01 15.97 9.49
CA LYS A 66 -0.68 16.39 10.71
C LYS A 66 -2.15 15.94 10.73
N GLU A 67 -2.88 16.18 9.66
CA GLU A 67 -4.28 15.81 9.59
C GLU A 67 -4.46 14.28 9.60
N LEU A 68 -3.57 13.56 8.92
CA LEU A 68 -3.60 12.09 8.94
C LEU A 68 -3.32 11.54 10.34
N LEU A 69 -2.37 12.12 11.08
CA LEU A 69 -2.08 11.72 12.45
C LEU A 69 -3.29 11.94 13.37
N PHE A 70 -3.94 13.09 13.27
CA PHE A 70 -5.15 13.36 14.05
C PHE A 70 -6.27 12.39 13.71
N LYS A 71 -6.48 12.15 12.42
CA LYS A 71 -7.54 11.22 11.98
C LYS A 71 -7.25 9.80 12.45
N ALA A 72 -6.00 9.34 12.32
CA ALA A 72 -5.59 8.02 12.78
C ALA A 72 -5.83 7.86 14.30
N SER A 73 -5.47 8.87 15.07
CA SER A 73 -5.72 8.87 16.51
C SER A 73 -7.21 8.78 16.84
N SER A 74 -8.04 9.54 16.12
CA SER A 74 -9.49 9.51 16.35
C SER A 74 -10.13 8.19 15.97
N LEU A 75 -9.55 7.48 14.98
CA LEU A 75 -10.04 6.19 14.51
C LEU A 75 -9.40 5.01 15.25
N GLY A 76 -8.43 5.27 16.12
CA GLY A 76 -7.75 4.21 16.84
C GLY A 76 -6.84 3.34 16.00
N VAL A 77 -6.32 3.86 14.89
CA VAL A 77 -5.42 3.13 14.01
C VAL A 77 -4.01 3.72 14.08
N THR A 78 -3.03 2.92 13.68
CA THR A 78 -1.63 3.35 13.61
C THR A 78 -1.30 3.79 12.20
N ILE A 79 -0.61 4.92 12.07
CA ILE A 79 -0.14 5.39 10.78
C ILE A 79 1.37 5.64 10.83
N ARG A 80 2.06 5.28 9.75
CA ARG A 80 3.49 5.52 9.58
C ARG A 80 3.73 6.24 8.26
N PHE A 81 4.71 7.13 8.26
CA PHE A 81 5.11 7.89 7.08
C PHE A 81 6.53 7.51 6.70
N GLU A 82 6.74 7.27 5.42
CA GLU A 82 8.06 6.92 4.87
C GLU A 82 8.32 7.78 3.63
N PRO A 83 9.28 8.73 3.70
CA PRO A 83 9.65 9.48 2.50
C PRO A 83 10.29 8.56 1.47
N ILE A 84 9.92 8.75 0.22
CA ILE A 84 10.46 7.96 -0.89
C ILE A 84 11.26 8.88 -1.79
N THR A 85 12.50 8.51 -2.11
CA THR A 85 13.30 9.30 -3.04
C THR A 85 12.84 9.10 -4.46
N THR A 86 13.13 10.07 -5.33
CA THR A 86 12.84 9.95 -6.76
C THR A 86 13.50 8.72 -7.36
N GLU A 87 14.74 8.42 -6.95
CA GLU A 87 15.46 7.25 -7.41
C GLU A 87 14.75 5.96 -7.04
N GLN A 88 14.30 5.84 -5.78
CA GLN A 88 13.54 4.66 -5.34
C GLN A 88 12.26 4.49 -6.15
N TYR A 89 11.57 5.58 -6.42
CA TYR A 89 10.34 5.55 -7.22
C TYR A 89 10.61 5.14 -8.66
N GLU A 90 11.65 5.70 -9.29
CA GLU A 90 12.02 5.35 -10.66
C GLU A 90 12.41 3.88 -10.78
N ASN A 91 13.15 3.35 -9.81
CA ASN A 91 13.48 1.93 -9.78
C ASN A 91 12.23 1.06 -9.68
N TRP A 92 11.28 1.46 -8.84
CA TRP A 92 10.02 0.74 -8.70
C TRP A 92 9.21 0.76 -10.00
N VAL A 93 9.09 1.92 -10.65
CA VAL A 93 8.40 2.06 -11.94
C VAL A 93 9.06 1.18 -13.00
N GLY A 94 10.39 1.14 -13.04
CA GLY A 94 11.12 0.28 -13.98
C GLY A 94 10.81 -1.20 -13.77
N MET A 95 10.54 -1.61 -12.53
CA MET A 95 10.17 -2.99 -12.22
C MET A 95 8.72 -3.31 -12.58
N GLN A 96 7.85 -2.31 -12.70
CA GLN A 96 6.44 -2.49 -13.06
C GLN A 96 6.21 -2.90 -14.51
N GLY A 97 7.19 -2.69 -15.39
CA GLY A 97 7.09 -3.05 -16.81
C GLY A 97 7.19 -4.54 -17.09
N LYS A 98 7.33 -5.38 -16.06
CA LYS A 98 7.42 -6.84 -16.22
C LYS A 98 6.05 -7.46 -16.45
N ASN A 99 6.05 -8.60 -17.17
CA ASN A 99 4.84 -9.37 -17.41
C ASN A 99 4.21 -9.82 -16.10
N ARG A 100 2.88 -9.75 -16.04
CA ARG A 100 2.12 -10.23 -14.89
C ARG A 100 1.46 -11.55 -15.23
N TYR A 101 1.48 -12.46 -14.28
CA TYR A 101 0.85 -13.77 -14.39
C TYR A 101 -0.05 -13.99 -13.19
N ILE A 102 -1.12 -14.75 -13.41
CA ILE A 102 -2.01 -15.17 -12.32
C ILE A 102 -1.86 -16.68 -12.17
N LEU A 103 -1.42 -17.12 -11.00
CA LEU A 103 -1.35 -18.52 -10.63
C LEU A 103 -2.44 -18.81 -9.63
N THR A 104 -3.32 -19.76 -9.96
CA THR A 104 -4.38 -20.18 -9.04
C THR A 104 -4.07 -21.57 -8.52
N VAL A 105 -4.05 -21.71 -7.21
CA VAL A 105 -3.87 -22.99 -6.53
C VAL A 105 -5.16 -23.34 -5.80
N LEU A 106 -5.76 -24.49 -6.19
CA LEU A 106 -7.01 -24.95 -5.59
C LEU A 106 -6.76 -26.21 -4.78
N GLY A 107 -7.34 -26.26 -3.60
CA GLY A 107 -7.27 -27.42 -2.73
C GLY A 107 -8.27 -27.29 -1.60
N ARG A 108 -8.63 -28.44 -1.01
CA ARG A 108 -9.52 -28.44 0.16
C ARG A 108 -8.88 -27.77 1.36
N LYS A 109 -7.57 -27.83 1.44
CA LYS A 109 -6.79 -27.26 2.53
C LYS A 109 -5.42 -26.88 1.98
N LEU A 110 -5.07 -25.63 2.10
CA LEU A 110 -3.77 -25.14 1.69
C LEU A 110 -2.80 -25.22 2.87
N SER A 111 -1.80 -26.08 2.75
CA SER A 111 -0.76 -26.19 3.77
C SER A 111 0.36 -25.19 3.50
N ALA A 112 1.07 -24.81 4.57
CA ALA A 112 2.25 -23.97 4.43
C ALA A 112 3.30 -24.60 3.50
N ARG A 113 3.39 -25.92 3.50
CA ARG A 113 4.33 -26.65 2.62
C ARG A 113 3.99 -26.44 1.14
N GLN A 114 2.72 -26.48 0.79
CA GLN A 114 2.27 -26.26 -0.58
C GLN A 114 2.55 -24.81 -1.04
N ILE A 115 2.28 -23.86 -0.18
CA ILE A 115 2.54 -22.45 -0.47
C ILE A 115 4.05 -22.21 -0.61
N SER A 116 4.84 -22.78 0.30
CA SER A 116 6.30 -22.67 0.26
C SER A 116 6.87 -23.26 -1.02
N ALA A 117 6.38 -24.43 -1.44
CA ALA A 117 6.83 -25.07 -2.66
C ALA A 117 6.52 -24.23 -3.90
N ALA A 118 5.30 -23.71 -4.00
CA ALA A 118 4.88 -22.88 -5.14
C ALA A 118 5.67 -21.57 -5.21
N THR A 119 5.80 -20.88 -4.08
CA THR A 119 6.51 -19.59 -4.03
C THR A 119 8.00 -19.75 -4.24
N SER A 120 8.59 -20.87 -3.79
CA SER A 120 10.01 -21.17 -4.03
C SER A 120 10.30 -21.35 -5.52
N ILE A 121 9.43 -22.07 -6.24
CA ILE A 121 9.57 -22.25 -7.69
C ILE A 121 9.50 -20.90 -8.41
N LEU A 122 8.55 -20.05 -8.02
CA LEU A 122 8.41 -18.73 -8.62
C LEU A 122 9.62 -17.83 -8.32
N ALA A 123 10.16 -17.91 -7.10
CA ALA A 123 11.34 -17.16 -6.72
C ALA A 123 12.58 -17.60 -7.53
N GLU A 124 12.74 -18.89 -7.80
CA GLU A 124 13.83 -19.40 -8.64
C GLU A 124 13.77 -18.82 -10.06
N GLN A 125 12.58 -18.50 -10.54
CA GLN A 125 12.37 -17.88 -11.83
C GLN A 125 12.44 -16.33 -11.78
N GLY A 126 12.85 -15.77 -10.65
CA GLY A 126 12.93 -14.32 -10.48
C GLY A 126 11.59 -13.63 -10.37
N MET A 127 10.53 -14.37 -10.08
CA MET A 127 9.18 -13.83 -9.94
C MET A 127 8.90 -13.44 -8.50
N ASN A 128 8.31 -12.28 -8.32
CA ASN A 128 7.81 -11.84 -7.02
C ASN A 128 6.30 -12.08 -6.93
N CYS A 129 5.85 -12.49 -5.77
CA CYS A 129 4.49 -12.97 -5.55
C CYS A 129 3.69 -12.01 -4.68
N LEU A 130 2.50 -11.64 -5.14
CA LEU A 130 1.47 -11.07 -4.29
C LEU A 130 0.47 -12.19 -3.99
N LEU A 131 0.29 -12.50 -2.72
CA LEU A 131 -0.55 -13.60 -2.30
C LEU A 131 -1.91 -13.12 -1.81
N TYR A 132 -2.95 -13.78 -2.29
CA TYR A 132 -4.30 -13.59 -1.79
C TYR A 132 -4.91 -14.96 -1.59
N THR A 133 -5.48 -15.19 -0.42
CA THR A 133 -6.22 -16.41 -0.15
C THR A 133 -7.54 -16.05 0.51
N SER A 134 -8.59 -16.76 0.13
CA SER A 134 -9.87 -16.61 0.78
C SER A 134 -10.39 -17.99 1.15
N ASP A 135 -10.95 -18.08 2.35
CA ASP A 135 -11.66 -19.27 2.79
C ASP A 135 -13.07 -19.15 2.24
N ALA A 136 -13.37 -19.98 1.25
CA ALA A 136 -14.65 -20.00 0.56
C ALA A 136 -15.65 -20.94 1.25
N ALA A 137 -15.64 -20.91 2.56
CA ALA A 137 -16.59 -21.72 3.32
C ALA A 137 -18.03 -21.25 3.13
#